data_de3697247c95e1102ac9ee80f70ee67f
#
_entry.id   de3697247c95e1102ac9ee80f70ee67f
#
_cell.length_a   1.000
_cell.length_b   1.000
_cell.length_c   1.000
_cell.angle_alpha   90.00
_cell.angle_beta   90.00
_cell.angle_gamma   90.00
#
_symmetry.space_group_name_H-M   'P 1'
#
loop_
_entity.id
_entity.type
_entity.pdbx_description
1 polymer ?
#
loop_
_entity_poly.entity_id
_entity_poly.type
_entity_poly.pdbx_seq_one_letter_code
_entity_poly.pdbx_strand_id
1 'polypeptide(L)'
;MIILPTTYLGPVEWYRQFMVNPSEVAIEVMESFPKQTYRNRCTVTTPDGPLTLSVPVKRADSKQLTKDVEISYQQKWQHQHWIALVSAYKRTPYFDYYADFFRPFYEQETRFLVDFNEKIHEVIHQLIRNSEFKIQNSKFTTDWSGLDLESCFGNGQSILDLLFEYGPETIMKI
;
A
#
# COMPACT_ATOMS: atom_id res chain seq x y z
N MET A 1 20.80 -4.67 1.50
CA MET A 1 19.83 -3.82 0.77
C MET A 1 18.68 -4.71 0.35
N ILE A 2 17.47 -4.38 0.76
CA ILE A 2 16.23 -5.10 0.42
C ILE A 2 15.58 -4.37 -0.75
N ILE A 3 15.18 -5.08 -1.80
CA ILE A 3 14.50 -4.51 -2.95
C ILE A 3 13.03 -4.92 -2.89
N LEU A 4 12.14 -3.94 -2.79
CA LEU A 4 10.69 -4.15 -2.74
C LEU A 4 10.03 -3.59 -4.00
N PRO A 5 8.94 -4.22 -4.50
CA PRO A 5 8.14 -3.63 -5.56
C PRO A 5 7.37 -2.42 -5.03
N THR A 6 7.04 -1.46 -5.91
CA THR A 6 6.02 -0.44 -5.57
C THR A 6 4.67 -1.11 -5.34
N THR A 7 3.87 -0.61 -4.39
CA THR A 7 2.57 -1.19 -4.06
C THR A 7 1.48 -0.14 -3.90
N TYR A 8 0.26 -0.49 -4.33
CA TYR A 8 -0.94 0.29 -4.06
C TYR A 8 -1.59 -0.22 -2.76
N LEU A 9 -1.63 0.60 -1.71
CA LEU A 9 -2.18 0.23 -0.40
C LEU A 9 -1.65 -1.14 0.06
N GLY A 10 -0.34 -1.31 0.01
CA GLY A 10 0.36 -2.58 0.08
C GLY A 10 -0.01 -3.47 1.26
N PRO A 11 0.33 -4.74 1.17
CA PRO A 11 0.04 -5.70 2.23
C PRO A 11 0.90 -5.43 3.48
N VAL A 12 0.42 -5.89 4.63
CA VAL A 12 1.07 -5.73 5.93
C VAL A 12 2.52 -6.20 5.89
N GLU A 13 2.80 -7.33 5.25
CA GLU A 13 4.15 -7.89 5.15
C GLU A 13 5.13 -6.97 4.41
N TRP A 14 4.65 -6.24 3.39
CA TRP A 14 5.46 -5.24 2.69
C TRP A 14 5.89 -4.11 3.64
N TYR A 15 4.97 -3.61 4.47
CA TYR A 15 5.27 -2.57 5.46
C TYR A 15 6.18 -3.09 6.58
N ARG A 16 6.02 -4.35 6.97
CA ARG A 16 6.93 -4.99 7.93
C ARG A 16 8.37 -4.93 7.43
N GLN A 17 8.62 -5.31 6.17
CA GLN A 17 9.95 -5.24 5.56
C GLN A 17 10.49 -3.80 5.56
N PHE A 18 9.66 -2.85 5.14
CA PHE A 18 10.02 -1.45 5.06
C PHE A 18 10.33 -0.85 6.44
N MET A 19 9.57 -1.20 7.48
CA MET A 19 9.70 -0.63 8.82
C MET A 19 10.90 -1.17 9.60
N VAL A 20 11.33 -2.40 9.34
CA VAL A 20 12.48 -3.01 10.04
C VAL A 20 13.79 -2.30 9.70
N ASN A 21 14.02 -2.02 8.41
CA ASN A 21 15.26 -1.39 7.94
C ASN A 21 14.99 -0.35 6.85
N PRO A 22 14.37 0.78 7.16
CA PRO A 22 13.95 1.74 6.14
C PRO A 22 15.11 2.35 5.33
N SER A 23 16.32 2.40 5.92
CA SER A 23 17.52 2.87 5.22
C SER A 23 18.16 1.85 4.27
N GLU A 24 17.73 0.59 4.35
CA GLU A 24 18.24 -0.51 3.52
C GLU A 24 17.25 -0.95 2.44
N VAL A 25 16.08 -0.33 2.37
CA VAL A 25 15.05 -0.65 1.39
C VAL A 25 15.18 0.26 0.17
N ALA A 26 15.15 -0.34 -1.01
CA ALA A 26 14.98 0.36 -2.28
C ALA A 26 13.70 -0.12 -2.97
N ILE A 27 13.00 0.78 -3.64
CA ILE A 27 11.80 0.43 -4.41
C ILE A 27 12.21 0.16 -5.87
N GLU A 28 11.88 -1.05 -6.35
CA GLU A 28 12.14 -1.43 -7.74
C GLU A 28 11.11 -0.78 -8.67
N VAL A 29 11.60 0.03 -9.59
CA VAL A 29 10.77 0.73 -10.58
C VAL A 29 11.27 0.52 -12.01
N MET A 30 12.42 -0.11 -12.16
CA MET A 30 13.08 -0.36 -13.46
C MET A 30 12.73 -1.71 -14.07
N GLU A 31 11.95 -2.53 -13.36
CA GLU A 31 11.44 -3.79 -13.88
C GLU A 31 10.35 -3.60 -14.95
N SER A 32 10.14 -4.60 -15.78
CA SER A 32 8.98 -4.65 -16.68
C SER A 32 7.70 -4.79 -15.84
N PHE A 33 6.71 -3.96 -16.10
CA PHE A 33 5.48 -3.92 -15.32
C PHE A 33 4.69 -5.24 -15.37
N PRO A 34 4.64 -6.03 -14.29
CA PRO A 34 3.81 -7.22 -14.22
C PRO A 34 2.35 -6.82 -13.95
N LYS A 35 1.47 -7.24 -14.85
CA LYS A 35 0.04 -6.96 -14.71
C LYS A 35 -0.59 -7.75 -13.57
N GLN A 36 -1.63 -7.16 -12.95
CA GLN A 36 -2.45 -7.83 -11.95
C GLN A 36 -1.70 -8.22 -10.66
N THR A 37 -0.79 -7.38 -10.23
CA THR A 37 -0.01 -7.56 -9.01
C THR A 37 -0.31 -6.46 -7.99
N TYR A 38 0.29 -6.54 -6.81
CA TYR A 38 0.19 -5.52 -5.76
C TYR A 38 0.64 -4.11 -6.19
N ARG A 39 1.30 -3.96 -7.33
CA ARG A 39 1.71 -2.65 -7.87
C ARG A 39 0.52 -1.76 -8.17
N ASN A 40 -0.58 -2.34 -8.64
CA ASN A 40 -1.81 -1.61 -8.93
C ASN A 40 -3.06 -2.22 -8.29
N ARG A 41 -2.91 -3.19 -7.39
CA ARG A 41 -4.02 -3.86 -6.72
C ARG A 41 -3.78 -3.98 -5.22
N CYS A 42 -4.88 -3.89 -4.48
CA CYS A 42 -4.89 -4.25 -3.06
C CYS A 42 -6.16 -5.03 -2.72
N THR A 43 -6.14 -5.73 -1.61
CA THR A 43 -7.32 -6.40 -1.05
C THR A 43 -7.63 -5.77 0.30
N VAL A 44 -8.82 -5.22 0.43
CA VAL A 44 -9.34 -4.63 1.67
C VAL A 44 -10.41 -5.54 2.26
N THR A 45 -10.49 -5.57 3.58
CA THR A 45 -11.51 -6.37 4.28
C THR A 45 -12.78 -5.55 4.44
N THR A 46 -13.87 -6.03 3.84
CA THR A 46 -15.20 -5.44 3.99
C THR A 46 -16.09 -6.32 4.85
N PRO A 47 -17.23 -5.81 5.36
CA PRO A 47 -18.19 -6.65 6.08
C PRO A 47 -18.71 -7.86 5.29
N ASP A 48 -18.71 -7.77 3.96
CA ASP A 48 -19.16 -8.81 3.05
C ASP A 48 -18.00 -9.76 2.60
N GLY A 49 -16.81 -9.55 3.10
CA GLY A 49 -15.61 -10.31 2.76
C GLY A 49 -14.52 -9.49 2.08
N PRO A 50 -13.46 -10.13 1.58
CA PRO A 50 -12.35 -9.45 0.94
C PRO A 50 -12.79 -8.84 -0.40
N LEU A 51 -12.38 -7.58 -0.64
CA LEU A 51 -12.65 -6.85 -1.87
C LEU A 51 -11.34 -6.41 -2.51
N THR A 52 -11.12 -6.80 -3.76
CA THR A 52 -9.96 -6.37 -4.54
C THR A 52 -10.24 -5.03 -5.24
N LEU A 53 -9.39 -4.04 -4.97
CA LEU A 53 -9.38 -2.74 -5.63
C LEU A 53 -8.22 -2.70 -6.63
N SER A 54 -8.49 -2.28 -7.86
CA SER A 54 -7.49 -2.20 -8.93
C SER A 54 -7.44 -0.79 -9.51
N VAL A 55 -6.28 -0.16 -9.45
CA VAL A 55 -6.01 1.10 -10.15
C VAL A 55 -5.84 0.78 -11.64
N PRO A 56 -6.72 1.29 -12.52
CA PRO A 56 -6.59 1.05 -13.94
C PRO A 56 -5.39 1.81 -14.51
N VAL A 57 -4.63 1.13 -15.35
CA VAL A 57 -3.49 1.72 -16.04
C VAL A 57 -3.75 1.80 -17.53
N LYS A 58 -3.14 2.80 -18.21
CA LYS A 58 -3.16 2.87 -19.66
C LYS A 58 -2.50 1.62 -20.23
N ARG A 59 -2.88 1.26 -21.47
CA ARG A 59 -2.35 0.07 -22.11
C ARG A 59 -0.83 0.12 -22.10
N ALA A 60 -0.23 -0.76 -21.31
CA ALA A 60 1.20 -0.93 -21.23
C ALA A 60 1.64 -2.03 -22.20
N ASP A 61 2.71 -1.78 -22.94
CA ASP A 61 3.41 -2.82 -23.67
C ASP A 61 4.07 -3.79 -22.67
N SER A 62 4.29 -5.03 -23.12
CA SER A 62 4.89 -6.08 -22.28
C SER A 62 6.33 -5.77 -21.79
N LYS A 63 6.93 -4.71 -22.32
CA LYS A 63 8.28 -4.24 -21.98
C LYS A 63 8.28 -2.88 -21.27
N GLN A 64 7.10 -2.28 -21.01
CA GLN A 64 7.04 -0.99 -20.34
C GLN A 64 7.58 -1.11 -18.91
N LEU A 65 8.47 -0.21 -18.54
CA LEU A 65 9.02 -0.17 -17.19
C LEU A 65 7.95 0.33 -16.21
N THR A 66 7.98 -0.19 -15.00
CA THR A 66 7.02 0.18 -13.93
C THR A 66 6.98 1.69 -13.69
N LYS A 67 8.13 2.38 -13.74
CA LYS A 67 8.21 3.84 -13.59
C LYS A 67 7.43 4.64 -14.64
N ASP A 68 7.23 4.08 -15.83
CA ASP A 68 6.62 4.76 -16.98
C ASP A 68 5.12 4.42 -17.12
N VAL A 69 4.57 3.62 -16.21
CA VAL A 69 3.16 3.22 -16.25
C VAL A 69 2.26 4.38 -15.85
N GLU A 70 1.38 4.78 -16.75
CA GLU A 70 0.40 5.85 -16.51
C GLU A 70 -0.93 5.30 -16.03
N ILE A 71 -1.56 6.00 -15.08
CA ILE A 71 -2.91 5.71 -14.60
C ILE A 71 -3.93 6.11 -15.66
N SER A 72 -4.97 5.30 -15.82
CA SER A 72 -6.11 5.60 -16.69
C SER A 72 -7.27 6.17 -15.89
N TYR A 73 -7.80 7.29 -16.33
CA TYR A 73 -8.97 7.95 -15.73
C TYR A 73 -10.23 7.84 -16.61
N GLN A 74 -10.23 6.93 -17.57
CA GLN A 74 -11.42 6.69 -18.41
C GLN A 74 -12.63 6.17 -17.63
N GLN A 75 -12.38 5.48 -16.52
CA GLN A 75 -13.40 5.00 -15.59
C GLN A 75 -13.35 5.82 -14.30
N LYS A 76 -14.46 5.93 -13.60
CA LYS A 76 -14.56 6.64 -12.31
C LYS A 76 -14.05 5.78 -11.15
N TRP A 77 -12.89 5.14 -11.31
CA TRP A 77 -12.33 4.21 -10.34
C TRP A 77 -12.01 4.88 -8.99
N GLN A 78 -11.58 6.13 -9.00
CA GLN A 78 -11.28 6.87 -7.77
C GLN A 78 -12.51 6.96 -6.87
N HIS A 79 -13.65 7.35 -7.44
CA HIS A 79 -14.91 7.41 -6.70
C HIS A 79 -15.34 6.03 -6.18
N GLN A 80 -15.21 4.99 -7.00
CA GLN A 80 -15.54 3.62 -6.61
C GLN A 80 -14.64 3.13 -5.48
N HIS A 81 -13.33 3.38 -5.55
CA HIS A 81 -12.38 3.04 -4.49
C HIS A 81 -12.68 3.79 -3.20
N TRP A 82 -12.97 5.10 -3.28
CA TRP A 82 -13.33 5.88 -2.09
C TRP A 82 -14.56 5.33 -1.40
N ILE A 83 -15.63 5.04 -2.14
CA ILE A 83 -16.85 4.42 -1.59
C ILE A 83 -16.52 3.06 -0.94
N ALA A 84 -15.69 2.23 -1.59
CA ALA A 84 -15.28 0.95 -1.06
C ALA A 84 -14.52 1.09 0.27
N LEU A 85 -13.57 2.04 0.36
CA LEU A 85 -12.84 2.32 1.60
C LEU A 85 -13.75 2.83 2.72
N VAL A 86 -14.66 3.75 2.41
CA VAL A 86 -15.66 4.22 3.37
C VAL A 86 -16.54 3.07 3.86
N SER A 87 -17.01 2.22 2.96
CA SER A 87 -17.82 1.05 3.31
C SER A 87 -17.07 0.05 4.18
N ALA A 88 -15.79 -0.19 3.87
CA ALA A 88 -14.94 -1.10 4.63
C ALA A 88 -14.64 -0.59 6.04
N TYR A 89 -14.29 0.69 6.18
CA TYR A 89 -13.61 1.19 7.38
C TYR A 89 -14.37 2.25 8.19
N LYS A 90 -15.51 2.77 7.72
CA LYS A 90 -16.28 3.82 8.43
C LYS A 90 -16.62 3.47 9.88
N ARG A 91 -16.73 2.18 10.21
CA ARG A 91 -17.06 1.72 11.57
C ARG A 91 -15.83 1.42 12.43
N THR A 92 -14.64 1.54 11.88
CA THR A 92 -13.39 1.32 12.62
C THR A 92 -13.04 2.55 13.47
N PRO A 93 -12.31 2.36 14.58
CA PRO A 93 -12.08 3.44 15.55
C PRO A 93 -11.35 4.66 15.00
N TYR A 94 -10.46 4.46 14.02
CA TYR A 94 -9.57 5.52 13.53
C TYR A 94 -9.92 6.06 12.14
N PHE A 95 -10.98 5.56 11.50
CA PHE A 95 -11.34 6.01 10.15
C PHE A 95 -11.59 7.52 10.09
N ASP A 96 -12.37 8.06 10.99
CA ASP A 96 -12.72 9.49 10.99
C ASP A 96 -11.49 10.40 11.20
N TYR A 97 -10.46 9.90 11.88
CA TYR A 97 -9.20 10.63 12.10
C TYR A 97 -8.26 10.61 10.89
N TYR A 98 -8.30 9.54 10.10
CA TYR A 98 -7.33 9.33 9.02
C TYR A 98 -7.91 9.47 7.61
N ALA A 99 -9.22 9.43 7.45
CA ALA A 99 -9.88 9.49 6.15
C ALA A 99 -9.47 10.70 5.31
N ASP A 100 -9.35 11.88 5.93
CA ASP A 100 -9.00 13.12 5.23
C ASP A 100 -7.57 13.12 4.65
N PHE A 101 -6.65 12.29 5.17
CA PHE A 101 -5.32 12.11 4.59
C PHE A 101 -5.34 11.33 3.29
N PHE A 102 -6.32 10.43 3.13
CA PHE A 102 -6.45 9.59 1.93
C PHE A 102 -7.36 10.20 0.86
N ARG A 103 -8.32 11.02 1.25
CA ARG A 103 -9.31 11.60 0.36
C ARG A 103 -8.72 12.31 -0.87
N PRO A 104 -7.65 13.11 -0.76
CA PRO A 104 -7.06 13.80 -1.92
C PRO A 104 -6.61 12.86 -3.04
N PHE A 105 -6.20 11.62 -2.72
CA PHE A 105 -5.80 10.64 -3.73
C PHE A 105 -6.95 10.15 -4.61
N TYR A 106 -8.17 10.30 -4.14
CA TYR A 106 -9.38 9.90 -4.85
C TYR A 106 -10.14 11.09 -5.44
N GLU A 107 -9.65 12.31 -5.26
CA GLU A 107 -10.20 13.55 -5.82
C GLU A 107 -9.27 14.20 -6.85
N GLN A 108 -7.97 13.93 -6.76
CA GLN A 108 -6.95 14.50 -7.64
C GLN A 108 -6.33 13.42 -8.55
N GLU A 109 -6.00 13.80 -9.78
CA GLU A 109 -5.33 12.89 -10.70
C GLU A 109 -3.82 12.92 -10.51
N THR A 110 -3.20 11.74 -10.57
CA THR A 110 -1.74 11.57 -10.62
C THR A 110 -1.41 10.82 -11.91
N ARG A 111 -0.43 11.30 -12.66
CA ARG A 111 -0.12 10.72 -13.98
C ARG A 111 0.48 9.33 -13.88
N PHE A 112 1.54 9.16 -13.10
CA PHE A 112 2.27 7.90 -13.02
C PHE A 112 1.84 7.07 -11.80
N LEU A 113 1.74 5.75 -12.01
CA LEU A 113 1.36 4.82 -10.95
C LEU A 113 2.37 4.82 -9.79
N VAL A 114 3.66 4.91 -10.10
CA VAL A 114 4.72 4.94 -9.07
C VAL A 114 4.58 6.17 -8.19
N ASP A 115 4.39 7.36 -8.77
CA ASP A 115 4.21 8.59 -8.01
C ASP A 115 2.97 8.55 -7.11
N PHE A 116 1.89 7.93 -7.60
CA PHE A 116 0.66 7.74 -6.84
C PHE A 116 0.87 6.82 -5.62
N ASN A 117 1.53 5.69 -5.84
CA ASN A 117 1.83 4.74 -4.79
C ASN A 117 2.79 5.34 -3.74
N GLU A 118 3.83 6.04 -4.18
CA GLU A 118 4.82 6.68 -3.31
C GLU A 118 4.17 7.71 -2.38
N LYS A 119 3.34 8.59 -2.91
CA LYS A 119 2.61 9.59 -2.11
C LYS A 119 1.67 8.95 -1.08
N ILE A 120 0.95 7.90 -1.45
CA ILE A 120 0.11 7.16 -0.50
C ILE A 120 0.98 6.50 0.57
N HIS A 121 2.10 5.88 0.16
CA HIS A 121 3.03 5.25 1.09
C HIS A 121 3.61 6.26 2.08
N GLU A 122 3.99 7.46 1.64
CA GLU A 122 4.46 8.53 2.53
C GLU A 122 3.42 8.89 3.61
N VAL A 123 2.14 9.01 3.23
CA VAL A 123 1.05 9.27 4.17
C VAL A 123 0.93 8.13 5.18
N ILE A 124 0.86 6.89 4.72
CA ILE A 124 0.75 5.72 5.61
C ILE A 124 1.95 5.67 6.57
N HIS A 125 3.16 5.86 6.04
CA HIS A 125 4.38 5.87 6.83
C HIS A 125 4.39 6.98 7.89
N GLN A 126 3.94 8.19 7.55
CA GLN A 126 3.80 9.28 8.50
C GLN A 126 2.79 8.96 9.61
N LEU A 127 1.62 8.41 9.25
CA LEU A 127 0.59 8.04 10.22
C LEU A 127 1.06 6.95 11.18
N ILE A 128 1.83 5.97 10.69
CA ILE A 128 2.41 4.91 11.54
C ILE A 128 3.52 5.45 12.43
N ARG A 129 4.40 6.34 11.94
CA ARG A 129 5.56 6.86 12.69
C ARG A 129 5.22 7.97 13.68
N ASN A 130 4.19 8.75 13.42
CA ASN A 130 3.72 9.81 14.33
C ASN A 130 3.03 9.25 15.58
N SER A 131 2.91 7.93 15.70
CA SER A 131 2.60 7.29 16.97
C SER A 131 3.74 7.59 17.96
N GLU A 132 3.44 8.07 19.16
CA GLU A 132 4.43 8.36 20.21
C GLU A 132 5.19 7.11 20.73
N PHE A 133 4.91 5.95 20.16
CA PHE A 133 5.56 4.70 20.47
C PHE A 133 6.92 4.64 19.79
N LYS A 134 7.97 4.95 20.56
CA LYS A 134 9.34 4.59 20.20
C LYS A 134 9.43 3.08 20.10
N ILE A 135 9.75 2.57 18.91
CA ILE A 135 10.10 1.16 18.73
C ILE A 135 11.27 0.88 19.68
N GLN A 136 11.02 0.15 20.77
CA GLN A 136 12.09 -0.48 21.51
C GLN A 136 12.66 -1.55 20.58
N ASN A 137 13.96 -1.45 20.27
CA ASN A 137 14.73 -2.32 19.40
C ASN A 137 14.46 -3.81 19.68
N SER A 138 13.41 -4.36 19.11
CA SER A 138 13.26 -5.80 19.01
C SER A 138 14.14 -6.24 17.84
N LYS A 139 15.24 -6.91 18.13
CA LYS A 139 16.11 -7.55 17.16
C LYS A 139 15.33 -8.66 16.44
N PHE A 140 14.63 -8.33 15.38
CA PHE A 140 14.15 -9.32 14.43
C PHE A 140 15.24 -9.50 13.36
N THR A 141 16.08 -10.48 13.55
CA THR A 141 16.99 -10.96 12.52
C THR A 141 16.25 -12.04 11.72
N THR A 142 15.57 -11.64 10.69
CA THR A 142 15.06 -12.59 9.69
C THR A 142 15.89 -12.40 8.44
N ASP A 143 16.63 -13.45 8.07
CA ASP A 143 17.36 -13.49 6.81
C ASP A 143 16.36 -13.73 5.67
N TRP A 144 16.09 -12.67 4.91
CA TRP A 144 15.14 -12.69 3.79
C TRP A 144 15.83 -12.89 2.44
N SER A 145 17.14 -13.16 2.44
CA SER A 145 17.89 -13.42 1.21
C SER A 145 17.42 -14.73 0.56
N GLY A 146 16.75 -14.60 -0.59
CA GLY A 146 16.28 -15.76 -1.37
C GLY A 146 14.77 -16.05 -1.31
N LEU A 147 13.97 -15.23 -0.61
CA LEU A 147 12.52 -15.35 -0.64
C LEU A 147 11.91 -14.60 -1.84
N ASP A 148 11.02 -15.28 -2.55
CA ASP A 148 10.11 -14.62 -3.47
C ASP A 148 9.13 -13.76 -2.65
N LEU A 149 9.42 -12.46 -2.58
CA LEU A 149 8.66 -11.51 -1.76
C LEU A 149 7.19 -11.43 -2.17
N GLU A 150 6.85 -11.72 -3.42
CA GLU A 150 5.46 -11.75 -3.87
C GLU A 150 4.70 -12.95 -3.28
N SER A 151 5.35 -14.09 -3.10
CA SER A 151 4.75 -15.26 -2.44
C SER A 151 4.65 -15.09 -0.92
N CYS A 152 5.48 -14.21 -0.34
CA CYS A 152 5.52 -13.94 1.10
C CYS A 152 4.48 -12.92 1.57
N PHE A 153 3.75 -12.24 0.67
CA PHE A 153 2.76 -11.23 1.05
C PHE A 153 1.48 -11.82 1.71
N GLY A 154 1.53 -13.08 2.09
CA GLY A 154 0.47 -13.72 2.87
C GLY A 154 -0.90 -13.65 2.19
N ASN A 155 -1.93 -13.33 2.96
CA ASN A 155 -3.30 -13.18 2.46
C ASN A 155 -3.50 -11.90 1.63
N GLY A 156 -2.45 -11.12 1.41
CA GLY A 156 -2.57 -9.85 0.72
C GLY A 156 -3.38 -8.78 1.45
N GLN A 157 -3.59 -8.94 2.76
CA GLN A 157 -4.33 -8.01 3.58
C GLN A 157 -3.66 -6.63 3.57
N SER A 158 -4.42 -5.60 3.19
CA SER A 158 -3.90 -4.23 3.13
C SER A 158 -3.50 -3.71 4.51
N ILE A 159 -2.46 -2.90 4.55
CA ILE A 159 -2.06 -2.15 5.75
C ILE A 159 -3.20 -1.29 6.32
N LEU A 160 -4.16 -0.89 5.49
CA LEU A 160 -5.31 -0.10 5.92
C LEU A 160 -6.19 -0.84 6.95
N ASP A 161 -6.27 -2.17 6.86
CA ASP A 161 -7.02 -2.95 7.85
C ASP A 161 -6.45 -2.76 9.25
N LEU A 162 -5.13 -2.72 9.40
CA LEU A 162 -4.48 -2.45 10.68
C LEU A 162 -4.52 -0.96 11.05
N LEU A 163 -4.29 -0.07 10.07
CA LEU A 163 -4.21 1.36 10.32
C LEU A 163 -5.52 1.93 10.84
N PHE A 164 -6.64 1.57 10.25
CA PHE A 164 -7.95 2.05 10.67
C PHE A 164 -8.47 1.36 11.94
N GLU A 165 -8.06 0.12 12.21
CA GLU A 165 -8.45 -0.59 13.43
C GLU A 165 -7.62 -0.18 14.65
N TYR A 166 -6.30 -0.08 14.50
CA TYR A 166 -5.36 0.12 15.62
C TYR A 166 -4.75 1.52 15.67
N GLY A 167 -4.90 2.34 14.61
CA GLY A 167 -4.37 3.70 14.56
C GLY A 167 -2.89 3.77 14.92
N PRO A 168 -2.50 4.54 15.96
CA PRO A 168 -1.10 4.66 16.38
C PRO A 168 -0.44 3.34 16.79
N GLU A 169 -1.23 2.36 17.22
CA GLU A 169 -0.72 1.04 17.63
C GLU A 169 -0.43 0.10 16.46
N THR A 170 -0.72 0.52 15.23
CA THR A 170 -0.46 -0.27 14.01
C THR A 170 0.99 -0.76 13.95
N ILE A 171 1.94 0.06 14.36
CA ILE A 171 3.36 -0.28 14.40
C ILE A 171 3.68 -1.51 15.27
N MET A 172 2.85 -1.79 16.26
CA MET A 172 3.01 -2.96 17.15
C MET A 172 2.37 -4.22 16.56
N LYS A 173 1.62 -4.09 15.48
CA LYS A 173 0.88 -5.18 14.81
C LYS A 173 1.53 -5.61 13.49
N ILE A 174 2.45 -4.79 12.97
CA ILE A 174 3.23 -5.07 11.76
C ILE A 174 4.29 -6.15 11.96
#